data_1f0f02eb4194d22cc3c1c39207bc9130
#
_entry.id   1f0f02eb4194d22cc3c1c39207bc9130
#
_cell.length_a   1.000
_cell.length_b   1.000
_cell.length_c   1.000
_cell.angle_alpha   90.00
_cell.angle_beta   90.00
_cell.angle_gamma   90.00
#
_symmetry.space_group_name_H-M   'P 1'
#
loop_
_entity.id
_entity.type
_entity.pdbx_description
1 polymer ?
#
loop_
_entity_poly.entity_id
_entity_poly.type
_entity_poly.pdbx_seq_one_letter_code
_entity_poly.pdbx_strand_id
1 'polypeptide(L)'
;SALDSVPDSALAPMPRWFARLQAVPDLDGAAGLAWVDHDLALYRRILGMFIRSHGEDAQRLESLILKGQLDAAERIAHALKGTAGTIGAQPIQTLASDLDAALKRHDGEAARVPLALLTARLPRLIEALETVLAEPTTAGTPQPTATALTPEQRAAIATLRALLESDDSRARHALAAHRASVKVVLGSAVLAKLESSINRFDYAQALRLLKENASDHFKHDPRRR
;
A
#
# COMPACT_ATOMS: atom_id res chain seq x y z
N SER A 1 19.28 35.55 -27.84
CA SER A 1 17.97 35.08 -27.39
C SER A 1 18.02 33.56 -27.31
N ALA A 2 18.43 33.05 -26.18
CA ALA A 2 18.45 31.65 -25.84
C ALA A 2 17.59 31.53 -24.56
N LEU A 3 16.29 31.49 -24.73
CA LEU A 3 15.31 31.15 -23.72
C LEU A 3 14.32 30.18 -24.37
N ASP A 4 13.99 29.16 -23.64
CA ASP A 4 12.98 28.13 -23.90
C ASP A 4 13.53 26.79 -24.42
N SER A 5 14.08 26.04 -23.49
CA SER A 5 13.96 24.60 -23.48
C SER A 5 13.92 24.14 -22.03
N VAL A 6 12.78 24.38 -21.37
CA VAL A 6 12.38 23.58 -20.21
C VAL A 6 12.09 22.20 -20.78
N PRO A 7 12.78 21.13 -20.36
CA PRO A 7 12.40 19.79 -20.77
C PRO A 7 11.00 19.56 -20.20
N ASP A 8 10.05 19.44 -21.11
CA ASP A 8 8.72 18.86 -20.84
C ASP A 8 8.96 17.48 -20.24
N SER A 9 9.02 17.45 -18.91
CA SER A 9 9.07 16.20 -18.15
C SER A 9 7.74 15.53 -18.40
N ALA A 10 7.69 14.77 -19.50
CA ALA A 10 6.53 13.99 -19.92
C ALA A 10 6.09 13.16 -18.72
N LEU A 11 5.06 13.65 -18.02
CA LEU A 11 4.31 12.90 -17.01
C LEU A 11 3.92 11.58 -17.65
N ALA A 12 4.52 10.50 -17.21
CA ALA A 12 4.17 9.17 -17.70
C ALA A 12 2.64 9.02 -17.64
N PRO A 13 1.99 8.58 -18.71
CA PRO A 13 0.54 8.54 -18.75
C PRO A 13 0.02 7.71 -17.58
N MET A 14 -0.94 8.29 -16.83
CA MET A 14 -1.54 7.64 -15.68
C MET A 14 -2.11 6.28 -16.09
N PRO A 15 -1.89 5.22 -15.32
CA PRO A 15 -2.38 3.88 -15.65
C PRO A 15 -3.90 3.87 -15.82
N ARG A 16 -4.41 3.10 -16.81
CA ARG A 16 -5.85 3.01 -17.08
C ARG A 16 -6.67 2.63 -15.86
N TRP A 17 -6.16 1.71 -15.02
CA TRP A 17 -6.83 1.32 -13.78
C TRP A 17 -7.04 2.51 -12.84
N PHE A 18 -6.08 3.44 -12.75
CA PHE A 18 -6.21 4.62 -11.89
C PHE A 18 -7.22 5.63 -12.46
N ALA A 19 -7.25 5.81 -13.79
CA ALA A 19 -8.28 6.63 -14.42
C ALA A 19 -9.69 6.08 -14.15
N ARG A 20 -9.87 4.76 -14.16
CA ARG A 20 -11.16 4.12 -13.83
C ARG A 20 -11.48 4.21 -12.34
N LEU A 21 -10.47 4.17 -11.48
CA LEU A 21 -10.64 4.35 -10.05
C LEU A 21 -11.29 5.69 -9.70
N GLN A 22 -11.03 6.74 -10.49
CA GLN A 22 -11.65 8.07 -10.31
C GLN A 22 -13.18 8.06 -10.54
N ALA A 23 -13.71 7.03 -11.21
CA ALA A 23 -15.14 6.87 -11.44
C ALA A 23 -15.83 5.97 -10.39
N VAL A 24 -15.07 5.44 -9.42
CA VAL A 24 -15.62 4.58 -8.37
C VAL A 24 -16.41 5.44 -7.37
N PRO A 25 -17.71 5.15 -7.16
CA PRO A 25 -18.50 5.87 -6.17
C PRO A 25 -17.92 5.72 -4.75
N ASP A 26 -18.11 6.74 -3.94
CA ASP A 26 -17.65 6.79 -2.54
C ASP A 26 -16.13 6.73 -2.35
N LEU A 27 -15.33 6.94 -3.42
CA LEU A 27 -13.87 6.93 -3.38
C LEU A 27 -13.28 8.20 -4.01
N ASP A 28 -12.43 8.90 -3.29
CA ASP A 28 -11.51 9.91 -3.83
C ASP A 28 -10.12 9.28 -4.01
N GLY A 29 -9.89 8.73 -5.20
CA GLY A 29 -8.62 8.07 -5.51
C GLY A 29 -7.42 9.02 -5.50
N ALA A 30 -7.63 10.31 -5.75
CA ALA A 30 -6.56 11.32 -5.69
C ALA A 30 -6.14 11.59 -4.24
N ALA A 31 -7.13 11.76 -3.34
CA ALA A 31 -6.86 11.90 -1.92
C ALA A 31 -6.15 10.66 -1.35
N GLY A 32 -6.61 9.45 -1.69
CA GLY A 32 -5.95 8.22 -1.26
C GLY A 32 -4.53 8.06 -1.80
N LEU A 33 -4.28 8.44 -3.06
CA LEU A 33 -2.94 8.41 -3.65
C LEU A 33 -1.98 9.40 -2.97
N ALA A 34 -2.48 10.57 -2.56
CA ALA A 34 -1.68 11.56 -1.86
C ALA A 34 -1.16 11.05 -0.49
N TRP A 35 -1.91 10.18 0.19
CA TRP A 35 -1.48 9.53 1.44
C TRP A 35 -0.24 8.65 1.30
N VAL A 36 0.09 8.21 0.09
CA VAL A 36 1.23 7.35 -0.21
C VAL A 36 2.26 8.03 -1.10
N ASP A 37 2.41 9.35 -0.97
CA ASP A 37 3.36 10.16 -1.74
C ASP A 37 3.29 9.90 -3.26
N HIS A 38 2.09 9.72 -3.79
CA HIS A 38 1.81 9.43 -5.20
C HIS A 38 2.42 8.11 -5.73
N ASP A 39 2.75 7.17 -4.84
CA ASP A 39 3.21 5.82 -5.21
C ASP A 39 2.00 4.97 -5.64
N LEU A 40 1.77 4.89 -6.96
CA LEU A 40 0.68 4.14 -7.57
C LEU A 40 0.72 2.62 -7.26
N ALA A 41 1.92 2.04 -7.15
CA ALA A 41 2.07 0.61 -6.86
C ALA A 41 1.70 0.31 -5.41
N LEU A 42 2.15 1.16 -4.48
CA LEU A 42 1.79 1.06 -3.07
C LEU A 42 0.29 1.31 -2.88
N TYR A 43 -0.28 2.31 -3.55
CA TYR A 43 -1.71 2.60 -3.45
C TYR A 43 -2.57 1.43 -3.94
N ARG A 44 -2.23 0.84 -5.11
CA ARG A 44 -2.89 -0.37 -5.62
C ARG A 44 -2.83 -1.52 -4.62
N ARG A 45 -1.67 -1.72 -3.96
CA ARG A 45 -1.50 -2.74 -2.92
C ARG A 45 -2.39 -2.48 -1.71
N ILE A 46 -2.49 -1.22 -1.25
CA ILE A 46 -3.35 -0.83 -0.11
C ILE A 46 -4.82 -1.05 -0.44
N LEU A 47 -5.27 -0.70 -1.65
CA LEU A 47 -6.63 -1.00 -2.11
C LEU A 47 -6.92 -2.51 -2.09
N GLY A 48 -6.00 -3.33 -2.56
CA GLY A 48 -6.13 -4.79 -2.48
C GLY A 48 -6.13 -5.34 -1.05
N MET A 49 -5.41 -4.70 -0.12
CA MET A 49 -5.47 -5.05 1.31
C MET A 49 -6.83 -4.67 1.91
N PHE A 50 -7.36 -3.49 1.57
CA PHE A 50 -8.67 -3.04 2.01
C PHE A 50 -9.78 -4.03 1.60
N ILE A 51 -9.80 -4.45 0.34
CA ILE A 51 -10.75 -5.45 -0.16
C ILE A 51 -10.70 -6.73 0.69
N ARG A 52 -9.51 -7.30 0.89
CA ARG A 52 -9.34 -8.55 1.65
C ARG A 52 -9.71 -8.43 3.12
N SER A 53 -9.49 -7.27 3.73
CA SER A 53 -9.74 -7.06 5.16
C SER A 53 -11.20 -6.72 5.47
N HIS A 54 -11.88 -6.05 4.53
CA HIS A 54 -13.19 -5.45 4.77
C HIS A 54 -14.31 -5.99 3.87
N GLY A 55 -14.02 -6.96 2.98
CA GLY A 55 -15.01 -7.52 2.05
C GLY A 55 -16.26 -8.09 2.72
N GLU A 56 -16.13 -8.61 3.93
CA GLU A 56 -17.22 -9.24 4.69
C GLU A 56 -17.73 -8.39 5.86
N ASP A 57 -17.14 -7.21 6.09
CA ASP A 57 -17.43 -6.44 7.32
C ASP A 57 -18.87 -5.97 7.41
N ALA A 58 -19.53 -5.67 6.29
CA ALA A 58 -20.94 -5.31 6.26
C ALA A 58 -21.82 -6.40 6.91
N GLN A 59 -21.65 -7.64 6.47
CA GLN A 59 -22.40 -8.80 6.98
C GLN A 59 -22.03 -9.14 8.43
N ARG A 60 -20.74 -9.01 8.76
CA ARG A 60 -20.25 -9.25 10.12
C ARG A 60 -20.82 -8.24 11.12
N LEU A 61 -20.86 -6.96 10.76
CA LEU A 61 -21.45 -5.89 11.58
C LEU A 61 -22.93 -6.16 11.87
N GLU A 62 -23.73 -6.48 10.84
CA GLU A 62 -25.13 -6.84 11.02
C GLU A 62 -25.31 -8.02 11.98
N SER A 63 -24.56 -9.11 11.73
CA SER A 63 -24.63 -10.32 12.57
C SER A 63 -24.25 -10.05 14.02
N LEU A 64 -23.20 -9.26 14.27
CA LEU A 64 -22.72 -8.96 15.62
C LEU A 64 -23.72 -8.07 16.38
N ILE A 65 -24.28 -7.05 15.72
CA ILE A 65 -25.26 -6.15 16.33
C ILE A 65 -26.56 -6.90 16.65
N LEU A 66 -27.04 -7.76 15.73
CA LEU A 66 -28.23 -8.62 16.00
C LEU A 66 -28.03 -9.57 17.19
N LYS A 67 -26.78 -10.02 17.41
CA LYS A 67 -26.43 -10.89 18.56
C LYS A 67 -26.12 -10.11 19.84
N GLY A 68 -26.22 -8.78 19.83
CA GLY A 68 -25.87 -7.93 20.97
C GLY A 68 -24.36 -7.86 21.28
N GLN A 69 -23.50 -8.31 20.35
CA GLN A 69 -22.05 -8.32 20.51
C GLN A 69 -21.44 -6.95 20.12
N LEU A 70 -21.85 -5.90 20.83
CA LEU A 70 -21.57 -4.51 20.47
C LEU A 70 -20.06 -4.17 20.48
N ASP A 71 -19.30 -4.70 21.45
CA ASP A 71 -17.85 -4.48 21.53
C ASP A 71 -17.09 -5.08 20.32
N ALA A 72 -17.57 -6.21 19.80
CA ALA A 72 -16.98 -6.83 18.61
C ALA A 72 -17.32 -6.02 17.34
N ALA A 73 -18.55 -5.51 17.26
CA ALA A 73 -18.99 -4.64 16.17
C ALA A 73 -18.23 -3.30 16.19
N GLU A 74 -18.03 -2.73 17.38
CA GLU A 74 -17.25 -1.48 17.56
C GLU A 74 -15.82 -1.60 17.01
N ARG A 75 -15.12 -2.70 17.33
CA ARG A 75 -13.75 -2.93 16.80
C ARG A 75 -13.71 -2.96 15.27
N ILE A 76 -14.71 -3.56 14.62
CA ILE A 76 -14.81 -3.57 13.16
C ILE A 76 -15.06 -2.16 12.63
N ALA A 77 -16.03 -1.43 13.19
CA ALA A 77 -16.35 -0.07 12.79
C ALA A 77 -15.13 0.87 12.96
N HIS A 78 -14.39 0.73 14.06
CA HIS A 78 -13.19 1.48 14.34
C HIS A 78 -12.06 1.20 13.33
N ALA A 79 -11.81 -0.07 13.02
CA ALA A 79 -10.80 -0.47 12.02
C ALA A 79 -11.17 0.05 10.60
N LEU A 80 -12.44 -0.12 10.22
CA LEU A 80 -12.96 0.34 8.93
C LEU A 80 -12.84 1.86 8.77
N LYS A 81 -13.16 2.64 9.81
CA LYS A 81 -12.99 4.10 9.83
C LYS A 81 -11.56 4.51 9.48
N GLY A 82 -10.55 3.89 10.12
CA GLY A 82 -9.14 4.21 9.87
C GLY A 82 -8.70 3.88 8.45
N THR A 83 -9.03 2.67 8.00
CA THR A 83 -8.59 2.18 6.69
C THR A 83 -9.33 2.84 5.52
N ALA A 84 -10.64 3.15 5.68
CA ALA A 84 -11.41 3.88 4.68
C ALA A 84 -10.85 5.29 4.43
N GLY A 85 -10.42 5.99 5.48
CA GLY A 85 -9.75 7.29 5.35
C GLY A 85 -8.45 7.19 4.56
N THR A 86 -7.64 6.17 4.83
CA THR A 86 -6.35 5.97 4.14
C THR A 86 -6.50 5.76 2.63
N ILE A 87 -7.55 5.07 2.19
CA ILE A 87 -7.80 4.84 0.76
C ILE A 87 -8.56 5.99 0.08
N GLY A 88 -9.00 7.00 0.81
CA GLY A 88 -9.79 8.12 0.29
C GLY A 88 -11.30 7.83 0.21
N ALA A 89 -11.82 6.81 0.90
CA ALA A 89 -13.24 6.48 0.94
C ALA A 89 -13.96 7.27 2.05
N GLN A 90 -13.99 8.60 1.91
CA GLN A 90 -14.55 9.54 2.90
C GLN A 90 -16.00 9.21 3.33
N PRO A 91 -16.94 8.89 2.42
CA PRO A 91 -18.30 8.55 2.84
C PRO A 91 -18.37 7.29 3.72
N ILE A 92 -17.55 6.28 3.42
CA ILE A 92 -17.45 5.06 4.22
C ILE A 92 -16.78 5.37 5.57
N GLN A 93 -15.74 6.19 5.58
CA GLN A 93 -15.08 6.65 6.82
C GLN A 93 -16.06 7.35 7.75
N THR A 94 -16.87 8.26 7.24
CA THR A 94 -17.87 9.00 8.02
C THR A 94 -18.90 8.06 8.63
N LEU A 95 -19.49 7.16 7.83
CA LEU A 95 -20.46 6.17 8.30
C LEU A 95 -19.86 5.23 9.36
N ALA A 96 -18.63 4.77 9.15
CA ALA A 96 -17.92 3.94 10.12
C ALA A 96 -17.62 4.71 11.43
N SER A 97 -17.31 6.00 11.33
CA SER A 97 -17.10 6.88 12.49
C SER A 97 -18.39 7.07 13.31
N ASP A 98 -19.50 7.29 12.63
CA ASP A 98 -20.80 7.48 13.28
C ASP A 98 -21.25 6.20 13.95
N LEU A 99 -21.06 5.05 13.30
CA LEU A 99 -21.35 3.74 13.86
C LEU A 99 -20.44 3.42 15.05
N ASP A 100 -19.12 3.64 14.95
CA ASP A 100 -18.15 3.51 16.05
C ASP A 100 -18.60 4.32 17.28
N ALA A 101 -19.00 5.58 17.07
CA ALA A 101 -19.46 6.47 18.14
C ALA A 101 -20.78 6.00 18.77
N ALA A 102 -21.73 5.50 17.99
CA ALA A 102 -23.00 4.98 18.49
C ALA A 102 -22.79 3.69 19.30
N LEU A 103 -21.96 2.76 18.80
CA LEU A 103 -21.65 1.50 19.47
C LEU A 103 -20.94 1.71 20.81
N LYS A 104 -20.00 2.66 20.90
CA LYS A 104 -19.34 3.05 22.16
C LYS A 104 -20.29 3.57 23.23
N ARG A 105 -21.40 4.18 22.82
CA ARG A 105 -22.44 4.64 23.74
C ARG A 105 -23.53 3.61 23.99
N HIS A 106 -23.44 2.42 23.38
CA HIS A 106 -24.48 1.41 23.37
C HIS A 106 -25.84 1.96 22.88
N ASP A 107 -25.80 2.94 21.97
CA ASP A 107 -26.98 3.59 21.40
C ASP A 107 -27.39 2.86 20.11
N GLY A 108 -28.26 1.86 20.28
CA GLY A 108 -28.73 1.04 19.16
C GLY A 108 -29.59 1.83 18.16
N GLU A 109 -30.28 2.87 18.59
CA GLU A 109 -31.08 3.71 17.68
C GLU A 109 -30.18 4.57 16.82
N ALA A 110 -29.17 5.21 17.40
CA ALA A 110 -28.17 5.98 16.66
C ALA A 110 -27.33 5.11 15.71
N ALA A 111 -27.15 3.83 16.01
CA ALA A 111 -26.41 2.89 15.15
C ALA A 111 -27.17 2.47 13.89
N ARG A 112 -28.49 2.55 13.86
CA ARG A 112 -29.33 1.98 12.77
C ARG A 112 -29.06 2.61 11.41
N VAL A 113 -29.03 3.93 11.33
CA VAL A 113 -28.83 4.64 10.04
C VAL A 113 -27.43 4.41 9.48
N PRO A 114 -26.34 4.65 10.24
CA PRO A 114 -25.00 4.39 9.72
C PRO A 114 -24.75 2.92 9.36
N LEU A 115 -25.31 1.96 10.13
CA LEU A 115 -25.24 0.53 9.79
C LEU A 115 -25.93 0.26 8.45
N ALA A 116 -27.18 0.67 8.27
CA ALA A 116 -27.94 0.44 7.04
C ALA A 116 -27.25 1.04 5.81
N LEU A 117 -26.65 2.21 5.95
CA LEU A 117 -25.90 2.85 4.85
C LEU A 117 -24.58 2.15 4.58
N LEU A 118 -23.85 1.70 5.61
CA LEU A 118 -22.62 0.93 5.45
C LEU A 118 -22.89 -0.40 4.74
N THR A 119 -23.90 -1.14 5.16
CA THR A 119 -24.25 -2.43 4.54
C THR A 119 -24.71 -2.29 3.08
N ALA A 120 -25.25 -1.14 2.71
CA ALA A 120 -25.60 -0.85 1.32
C ALA A 120 -24.42 -0.37 0.45
N ARG A 121 -23.47 0.38 1.02
CA ARG A 121 -22.39 1.06 0.26
C ARG A 121 -21.09 0.29 0.24
N LEU A 122 -20.65 -0.29 1.36
CA LEU A 122 -19.37 -0.97 1.47
C LEU A 122 -19.23 -2.13 0.46
N PRO A 123 -20.22 -3.03 0.28
CA PRO A 123 -20.11 -4.09 -0.71
C PRO A 123 -19.98 -3.55 -2.16
N ARG A 124 -20.67 -2.47 -2.49
CA ARG A 124 -20.57 -1.83 -3.82
C ARG A 124 -19.20 -1.23 -4.06
N LEU A 125 -18.62 -0.57 -3.04
CA LEU A 125 -17.25 -0.07 -3.12
C LEU A 125 -16.26 -1.22 -3.32
N ILE A 126 -16.39 -2.31 -2.56
CA ILE A 126 -15.53 -3.50 -2.68
C ILE A 126 -15.61 -4.08 -4.09
N GLU A 127 -16.81 -4.34 -4.62
CA GLU A 127 -17.03 -4.87 -5.97
C GLU A 127 -16.44 -3.97 -7.06
N ALA A 128 -16.63 -2.65 -6.93
CA ALA A 128 -16.07 -1.69 -7.87
C ALA A 128 -14.52 -1.69 -7.83
N LEU A 129 -13.92 -1.75 -6.63
CA LEU A 129 -12.48 -1.86 -6.45
C LEU A 129 -11.94 -3.17 -7.02
N GLU A 130 -12.60 -4.31 -6.77
CA GLU A 130 -12.23 -5.60 -7.34
C GLU A 130 -12.23 -5.55 -8.87
N THR A 131 -13.28 -4.99 -9.46
CA THR A 131 -13.39 -4.82 -10.92
C THR A 131 -12.25 -3.99 -11.49
N VAL A 132 -11.93 -2.86 -10.86
CA VAL A 132 -10.83 -1.98 -11.29
C VAL A 132 -9.47 -2.65 -11.14
N LEU A 133 -9.25 -3.40 -10.06
CA LEU A 133 -7.97 -4.05 -9.77
C LEU A 133 -7.79 -5.39 -10.50
N ALA A 134 -8.87 -6.06 -10.94
CA ALA A 134 -8.81 -7.29 -11.71
C ALA A 134 -8.28 -7.06 -13.14
N GLU A 135 -8.33 -5.83 -13.65
CA GLU A 135 -7.82 -5.56 -14.99
C GLU A 135 -6.31 -5.77 -15.08
N PRO A 136 -5.85 -6.54 -16.09
CA PRO A 136 -4.43 -6.61 -16.37
C PRO A 136 -3.94 -5.20 -16.69
N THR A 137 -2.85 -4.80 -16.08
CA THR A 137 -2.20 -3.51 -16.32
C THR A 137 -1.68 -3.49 -17.77
N THR A 138 -2.56 -3.11 -18.72
CA THR A 138 -2.17 -2.86 -20.12
C THR A 138 -1.59 -1.46 -20.25
N ALA A 139 -0.52 -1.19 -19.58
CA ALA A 139 0.37 -0.06 -19.87
C ALA A 139 1.74 -0.49 -19.39
N GLY A 140 2.67 -0.54 -20.31
CA GLY A 140 4.03 -0.98 -20.17
C GLY A 140 4.79 -0.44 -18.94
N THR A 141 4.49 -1.02 -17.80
CA THR A 141 5.38 -1.12 -16.67
C THR A 141 5.24 -2.55 -16.19
N PRO A 142 6.29 -3.34 -16.19
CA PRO A 142 6.20 -4.72 -15.75
C PRO A 142 5.70 -4.72 -14.31
N GLN A 143 4.52 -5.36 -14.10
CA GLN A 143 4.22 -5.94 -12.80
C GLN A 143 5.49 -6.67 -12.36
N PRO A 144 5.96 -6.58 -11.12
CA PRO A 144 6.93 -7.54 -10.64
C PRO A 144 6.20 -8.88 -10.38
N THR A 145 5.82 -9.57 -11.46
CA THR A 145 6.03 -11.01 -11.52
C THR A 145 7.49 -11.15 -11.19
N ALA A 146 7.88 -12.06 -10.29
CA ALA A 146 9.27 -12.34 -9.91
C ALA A 146 10.26 -11.94 -11.04
N THR A 147 10.42 -10.65 -11.28
CA THR A 147 11.13 -10.11 -12.44
C THR A 147 12.57 -10.10 -11.98
N ALA A 148 13.38 -10.88 -12.63
CA ALA A 148 14.81 -10.88 -12.47
C ALA A 148 15.27 -9.41 -12.36
N LEU A 149 15.87 -9.06 -11.22
CA LEU A 149 16.45 -7.74 -10.97
C LEU A 149 17.23 -7.28 -12.20
N THR A 150 17.12 -6.02 -12.60
CA THR A 150 17.97 -5.49 -13.66
C THR A 150 19.44 -5.69 -13.27
N PRO A 151 20.37 -5.76 -14.23
CA PRO A 151 21.79 -5.88 -13.91
C PRO A 151 22.27 -4.79 -12.93
N GLU A 152 21.74 -3.57 -13.07
CA GLU A 152 22.05 -2.44 -12.19
C GLU A 152 21.47 -2.63 -10.78
N GLN A 153 20.22 -3.08 -10.64
CA GLN A 153 19.61 -3.38 -9.34
C GLN A 153 20.31 -4.53 -8.63
N ARG A 154 20.71 -5.57 -9.37
CA ARG A 154 21.52 -6.67 -8.82
C ARG A 154 22.88 -6.19 -8.32
N ALA A 155 23.56 -5.35 -9.08
CA ALA A 155 24.84 -4.77 -8.69
C ALA A 155 24.69 -3.90 -7.44
N ALA A 156 23.66 -3.06 -7.36
CA ALA A 156 23.40 -2.20 -6.21
C ALA A 156 23.17 -3.02 -4.93
N ILE A 157 22.32 -4.07 -4.99
CA ILE A 157 22.07 -4.96 -3.86
C ILE A 157 23.30 -5.77 -3.47
N ALA A 158 24.06 -6.28 -4.45
CA ALA A 158 25.28 -7.04 -4.20
C ALA A 158 26.38 -6.17 -3.55
N THR A 159 26.57 -4.94 -4.02
CA THR A 159 27.50 -3.97 -3.44
C THR A 159 27.14 -3.63 -2.00
N LEU A 160 25.86 -3.32 -1.76
CA LEU A 160 25.39 -2.99 -0.43
C LEU A 160 25.55 -4.18 0.53
N ARG A 161 25.23 -5.38 0.06
CA ARG A 161 25.40 -6.61 0.84
C ARG A 161 26.84 -6.86 1.22
N ALA A 162 27.79 -6.74 0.27
CA ALA A 162 29.22 -6.94 0.52
C ALA A 162 29.76 -5.96 1.57
N LEU A 163 29.34 -4.68 1.50
CA LEU A 163 29.74 -3.66 2.46
C LEU A 163 29.15 -3.91 3.86
N LEU A 164 27.90 -4.39 3.95
CA LEU A 164 27.28 -4.75 5.23
C LEU A 164 27.89 -6.03 5.86
N GLU A 165 28.31 -7.00 5.04
CA GLU A 165 28.99 -8.22 5.49
C GLU A 165 30.40 -7.94 6.02
N SER A 166 31.05 -6.85 5.59
CA SER A 166 32.36 -6.42 6.05
C SER A 166 32.33 -5.30 7.10
N ASP A 167 31.17 -4.96 7.64
CA ASP A 167 30.95 -3.85 8.59
C ASP A 167 31.54 -2.51 8.10
N ASP A 168 31.50 -2.27 6.79
CA ASP A 168 32.14 -1.12 6.13
C ASP A 168 31.23 0.12 6.20
N SER A 169 31.78 1.21 6.76
CA SER A 169 31.08 2.50 6.86
C SER A 169 30.66 3.10 5.50
N ARG A 170 31.27 2.66 4.40
CA ARG A 170 30.88 3.02 3.03
C ARG A 170 29.49 2.53 2.63
N ALA A 171 28.90 1.59 3.40
CA ALA A 171 27.53 1.13 3.19
C ALA A 171 26.52 2.28 3.18
N ARG A 172 26.73 3.34 3.99
CA ARG A 172 25.91 4.56 3.99
C ARG A 172 25.96 5.29 2.64
N HIS A 173 27.15 5.49 2.10
CA HIS A 173 27.33 6.17 0.81
C HIS A 173 26.79 5.31 -0.34
N ALA A 174 27.01 3.99 -0.30
CA ALA A 174 26.49 3.08 -1.30
C ALA A 174 24.95 3.05 -1.28
N LEU A 175 24.32 3.06 -0.10
CA LEU A 175 22.88 3.15 0.01
C LEU A 175 22.33 4.47 -0.55
N ALA A 176 22.98 5.60 -0.25
CA ALA A 176 22.59 6.90 -0.79
C ALA A 176 22.72 6.96 -2.32
N ALA A 177 23.82 6.43 -2.88
CA ALA A 177 24.06 6.39 -4.33
C ALA A 177 23.04 5.52 -5.08
N HIS A 178 22.59 4.41 -4.47
CA HIS A 178 21.68 3.44 -5.09
C HIS A 178 20.26 3.48 -4.50
N ARG A 179 19.91 4.55 -3.82
CA ARG A 179 18.66 4.69 -3.06
C ARG A 179 17.42 4.38 -3.91
N ALA A 180 17.37 4.88 -5.13
CA ALA A 180 16.25 4.64 -6.05
C ALA A 180 16.13 3.16 -6.42
N SER A 181 17.25 2.52 -6.79
CA SER A 181 17.29 1.08 -7.13
C SER A 181 16.91 0.20 -5.95
N VAL A 182 17.43 0.51 -4.74
CA VAL A 182 17.13 -0.21 -3.50
C VAL A 182 15.67 -0.02 -3.10
N LYS A 183 15.11 1.19 -3.26
CA LYS A 183 13.68 1.47 -3.01
C LYS A 183 12.77 0.63 -3.89
N VAL A 184 13.10 0.48 -5.18
CA VAL A 184 12.33 -0.33 -6.13
C VAL A 184 12.34 -1.82 -5.74
N VAL A 185 13.49 -2.32 -5.27
CA VAL A 185 13.66 -3.74 -4.91
C VAL A 185 13.04 -4.09 -3.57
N LEU A 186 13.26 -3.26 -2.54
CA LEU A 186 12.88 -3.56 -1.16
C LEU A 186 11.59 -2.85 -0.69
N GLY A 187 11.15 -1.84 -1.42
CA GLY A 187 10.04 -0.98 -1.00
C GLY A 187 10.45 0.09 0.03
N SER A 188 9.61 1.13 0.15
CA SER A 188 9.89 2.30 1.00
C SER A 188 10.02 1.97 2.49
N ALA A 189 9.19 1.07 3.00
CA ALA A 189 9.17 0.72 4.41
C ALA A 189 10.43 -0.04 4.85
N VAL A 190 10.93 -0.97 4.00
CA VAL A 190 12.17 -1.71 4.27
C VAL A 190 13.37 -0.81 4.10
N LEU A 191 13.36 0.07 3.09
CA LEU A 191 14.41 1.06 2.88
C LEU A 191 14.58 1.96 4.11
N ALA A 192 13.50 2.50 4.68
CA ALA A 192 13.57 3.35 5.87
C ALA A 192 14.18 2.63 7.09
N LYS A 193 13.82 1.34 7.30
CA LYS A 193 14.41 0.52 8.34
C LYS A 193 15.89 0.24 8.08
N LEU A 194 16.25 -0.01 6.82
CA LEU A 194 17.63 -0.24 6.39
C LEU A 194 18.49 1.01 6.61
N GLU A 195 18.00 2.19 6.21
CA GLU A 195 18.64 3.49 6.44
C GLU A 195 18.86 3.73 7.95
N SER A 196 17.84 3.46 8.78
CA SER A 196 17.93 3.61 10.22
C SER A 196 18.99 2.70 10.83
N SER A 197 19.03 1.42 10.42
CA SER A 197 20.02 0.45 10.93
C SER A 197 21.45 0.84 10.52
N ILE A 198 21.68 1.24 9.28
CA ILE A 198 23.00 1.68 8.79
C ILE A 198 23.44 2.96 9.51
N ASN A 199 22.55 3.92 9.74
CA ASN A 199 22.86 5.16 10.45
C ASN A 199 23.23 4.94 11.93
N ARG A 200 22.70 3.87 12.52
CA ARG A 200 23.03 3.44 13.90
C ARG A 200 24.23 2.49 13.96
N PHE A 201 24.88 2.21 12.84
CA PHE A 201 25.97 1.24 12.71
C PHE A 201 25.58 -0.20 13.06
N ASP A 202 24.27 -0.52 13.01
CA ASP A 202 23.75 -1.88 13.22
C ASP A 202 23.72 -2.62 11.87
N TYR A 203 24.91 -2.97 11.38
CA TYR A 203 25.08 -3.62 10.09
C TYR A 203 24.52 -5.04 10.07
N ALA A 204 24.51 -5.71 11.21
CA ALA A 204 23.94 -7.05 11.35
C ALA A 204 22.41 -7.04 11.13
N GLN A 205 21.73 -6.05 11.68
CA GLN A 205 20.29 -5.85 11.45
C GLN A 205 20.02 -5.40 10.02
N ALA A 206 20.82 -4.49 9.48
CA ALA A 206 20.72 -4.05 8.09
C ALA A 206 20.87 -5.22 7.10
N LEU A 207 21.85 -6.10 7.33
CA LEU A 207 22.09 -7.29 6.53
C LEU A 207 20.94 -8.30 6.60
N ARG A 208 20.34 -8.49 7.79
CA ARG A 208 19.13 -9.32 7.94
C ARG A 208 17.97 -8.79 7.11
N LEU A 209 17.66 -7.49 7.25
CA LEU A 209 16.60 -6.84 6.47
C LEU A 209 16.82 -7.00 4.97
N LEU A 210 18.07 -6.85 4.51
CA LEU A 210 18.43 -7.02 3.10
C LEU A 210 18.24 -8.48 2.65
N LYS A 211 18.69 -9.46 3.43
CA LYS A 211 18.57 -10.89 3.10
C LYS A 211 17.12 -11.36 3.08
N GLU A 212 16.32 -11.00 4.06
CA GLU A 212 14.92 -11.41 4.17
C GLU A 212 14.06 -10.86 3.01
N ASN A 213 14.30 -9.61 2.60
CA ASN A 213 13.47 -8.96 1.60
C ASN A 213 14.02 -9.05 0.16
N ALA A 214 15.31 -9.39 -0.02
CA ALA A 214 15.91 -9.59 -1.34
C ALA A 214 15.95 -11.07 -1.77
N SER A 215 15.78 -12.03 -0.85
CA SER A 215 15.92 -13.49 -1.12
C SER A 215 14.90 -14.02 -2.12
N ASP A 216 13.69 -13.46 -2.18
CA ASP A 216 12.67 -13.90 -3.13
C ASP A 216 13.01 -13.52 -4.58
N HIS A 217 13.86 -12.52 -4.79
CA HIS A 217 14.32 -12.09 -6.10
C HIS A 217 15.52 -12.87 -6.63
N PHE A 218 16.24 -13.62 -5.78
CA PHE A 218 17.42 -14.42 -6.15
C PHE A 218 17.12 -15.89 -6.41
N LYS A 219 15.92 -16.40 -6.11
CA LYS A 219 15.56 -17.83 -6.29
C LYS A 219 15.31 -18.25 -7.74
N HIS A 220 15.28 -17.32 -8.69
CA HIS A 220 15.04 -17.61 -10.10
C HIS A 220 16.22 -17.20 -10.99
N ASP A 221 17.42 -17.77 -10.74
CA ASP A 221 18.53 -17.72 -11.72
C ASP A 221 18.48 -18.97 -12.62
N PRO A 222 18.09 -18.82 -13.91
CA PRO A 222 18.02 -19.96 -14.84
C PRO A 222 19.40 -20.49 -15.28
N ARG A 223 20.52 -19.96 -14.75
CA ARG A 223 21.89 -20.36 -15.12
C ARG A 223 22.57 -21.32 -14.14
N ARG A 224 21.83 -21.88 -13.18
CA ARG A 224 22.33 -23.01 -12.36
C ARG A 224 21.69 -24.32 -12.84
N ARG A 225 22.11 -24.76 -14.01
CA ARG A 225 22.14 -26.16 -14.46
C ARG A 225 23.44 -26.42 -15.18
#